data_5d8607a9be2b81bb422be37dc4fc053d
#
_entry.id   5d8607a9be2b81bb422be37dc4fc053d
#
_cell.length_a   1.000
_cell.length_b   1.000
_cell.length_c   1.000
_cell.angle_alpha   90.00
_cell.angle_beta   90.00
_cell.angle_gamma   90.00
#
_symmetry.space_group_name_H-M   'P 1'
#
loop_
_entity.id
_entity.type
_entity.pdbx_description
1 polymer ?
#
loop_
_entity_poly.entity_id
_entity_poly.type
_entity_poly.pdbx_seq_one_letter_code
_entity_poly.pdbx_strand_id
1 'polypeptide(L)'
;MPSFFFVSGACLASHCAWSAGHYTTKTTYQPQQQQATYEPVPNGFVPIHTQLVARHGSRGLSGMKADVALLNLWKLAQQQNALTPLGEKLGPQLEKLIEVNALLGYGVLSSPPGYGNLSLRGVQEHEALAQRMVQRLPSLFAQIEVAALTSSVPPIRVQHSGVNRAKDSAQSFVNTLVNQKPKLQPLIGSPTVDRFLLYFHRLNERTDGANKVSDQNAKTFRYSQAYQAYSKSVRVSSKVDSIQNSNDMRSTANSVLLRLFKPAFLESLQNGKLSASNNGKFSFKTKDGLYQAQLEGDGRSQIRTPIDALLALSFVYEIAPSLEHELGFNFEAYFTPSEAKILAEANDAEDFYVKGPGIAEDEPVNHAMAEGLLKDFFEQIQKTNQSTLRAGASLRFTHAEIIVPFANVLKIPALTQPLPLNQNYSYASSAWRGESIAPFSANVQWDTFRNSQGSMIVRMLYNEKETNFKPQCNSAKLHPQSYFYSFNALITCYSAQ
;
A
#
# COMPACT_ATOMS: atom_id res chain seq x y z
N MET A 1 -22.41 -19.46 50.44
CA MET A 1 -22.41 -18.49 49.36
C MET A 1 -21.11 -17.71 49.46
N PRO A 2 -20.10 -17.91 48.56
CA PRO A 2 -18.92 -17.09 48.53
C PRO A 2 -19.08 -15.98 47.47
N SER A 3 -18.87 -14.76 47.90
CA SER A 3 -18.89 -13.54 47.08
C SER A 3 -17.68 -13.49 46.15
N PHE A 4 -17.92 -13.45 44.84
CA PHE A 4 -16.90 -13.15 43.85
C PHE A 4 -16.65 -11.65 43.77
N PHE A 5 -15.47 -11.20 44.17
CA PHE A 5 -14.94 -9.88 43.86
C PHE A 5 -14.49 -9.82 42.41
N PHE A 6 -15.15 -9.03 41.59
CA PHE A 6 -14.64 -8.60 40.29
C PHE A 6 -13.56 -7.52 40.52
N VAL A 7 -12.32 -7.90 40.28
CA VAL A 7 -11.23 -6.93 40.12
C VAL A 7 -11.27 -6.42 38.67
N SER A 8 -11.79 -5.22 38.45
CA SER A 8 -11.67 -4.52 37.19
C SER A 8 -10.23 -4.03 37.06
N GLY A 9 -9.42 -4.78 36.33
CA GLY A 9 -8.10 -4.34 35.89
C GLY A 9 -8.25 -3.20 34.87
N ALA A 10 -8.06 -1.96 35.33
CA ALA A 10 -7.82 -0.84 34.43
C ALA A 10 -6.50 -1.08 33.71
N CYS A 11 -6.58 -1.49 32.43
CA CYS A 11 -5.44 -1.53 31.55
C CYS A 11 -5.02 -0.08 31.28
N LEU A 12 -4.03 0.39 32.01
CA LEU A 12 -3.29 1.63 31.72
C LEU A 12 -2.70 1.44 30.32
N ALA A 13 -3.27 2.14 29.32
CA ALA A 13 -2.68 2.28 28.00
C ALA A 13 -1.33 3.01 28.17
N SER A 14 -0.27 2.24 28.45
CA SER A 14 1.08 2.69 28.22
C SER A 14 1.16 2.97 26.71
N HIS A 15 1.22 4.25 26.36
CA HIS A 15 1.68 4.70 25.05
C HIS A 15 3.12 4.20 24.93
N CYS A 16 3.30 2.99 24.42
CA CYS A 16 4.54 2.64 23.74
C CYS A 16 4.65 3.63 22.59
N ALA A 17 5.41 4.71 22.80
CA ALA A 17 5.96 5.50 21.71
C ALA A 17 6.82 4.52 20.91
N TRP A 18 6.23 3.96 19.86
CA TRP A 18 6.98 3.29 18.82
C TRP A 18 8.00 4.32 18.36
N SER A 19 9.26 4.03 18.49
CA SER A 19 10.29 4.81 17.81
C SER A 19 9.80 4.93 16.37
N ALA A 20 9.69 6.15 15.85
CA ALA A 20 9.18 6.37 14.50
C ALA A 20 10.19 5.73 13.53
N GLY A 21 9.99 4.45 13.27
CA GLY A 21 10.71 3.70 12.24
C GLY A 21 10.31 4.30 10.91
N HIS A 22 11.29 4.65 10.10
CA HIS A 22 11.07 5.22 8.78
C HIS A 22 10.96 4.09 7.76
N TYR A 23 9.74 3.54 7.56
CA TYR A 23 9.50 2.37 6.69
C TYR A 23 8.86 2.71 5.35
N THR A 24 8.78 4.00 5.00
CA THR A 24 8.26 4.50 3.72
C THR A 24 6.86 3.93 3.39
N THR A 25 6.61 3.57 2.14
CA THR A 25 5.37 2.86 1.73
C THR A 25 5.26 1.44 2.28
N LYS A 26 6.25 0.93 3.03
CA LYS A 26 6.21 -0.39 3.70
C LYS A 26 5.79 -0.30 5.17
N THR A 27 5.41 0.88 5.63
CA THR A 27 4.81 1.10 6.95
C THR A 27 3.52 0.27 7.08
N THR A 28 3.38 -0.43 8.21
CA THR A 28 2.15 -1.16 8.55
C THR A 28 1.00 -0.19 8.78
N TYR A 29 -0.23 -0.62 8.47
CA TYR A 29 -1.39 0.27 8.48
C TYR A 29 -1.85 0.64 9.88
N GLN A 30 -2.15 1.93 10.04
CA GLN A 30 -2.93 2.47 11.15
C GLN A 30 -3.92 3.51 10.60
N PRO A 31 -5.17 3.57 11.09
CA PRO A 31 -6.11 4.62 10.71
C PRO A 31 -5.58 5.98 11.16
N GLN A 32 -5.65 6.98 10.27
CA GLN A 32 -5.06 8.31 10.54
C GLN A 32 -6.00 9.24 11.32
N GLN A 33 -7.24 8.80 11.62
CA GLN A 33 -8.19 9.52 12.46
C GLN A 33 -9.10 8.52 13.19
N GLN A 34 -9.45 8.83 14.42
CA GLN A 34 -10.42 8.04 15.18
C GLN A 34 -11.86 8.34 14.72
N GLN A 35 -12.67 7.33 14.48
CA GLN A 35 -14.05 7.49 13.99
C GLN A 35 -14.92 8.38 14.88
N ALA A 36 -14.69 8.37 16.20
CA ALA A 36 -15.42 9.21 17.15
C ALA A 36 -15.21 10.73 16.93
N THR A 37 -14.18 11.10 16.16
CA THR A 37 -13.86 12.50 15.84
C THR A 37 -14.34 12.92 14.45
N TYR A 38 -15.03 12.05 13.71
CA TYR A 38 -15.56 12.38 12.39
C TYR A 38 -16.72 13.40 12.51
N GLU A 39 -16.85 14.24 11.49
CA GLU A 39 -18.00 15.13 11.36
C GLU A 39 -19.30 14.31 11.39
N PRO A 40 -20.26 14.65 12.28
CA PRO A 40 -21.54 13.96 12.33
C PRO A 40 -22.28 14.05 11.00
N VAL A 41 -22.99 12.97 10.62
CA VAL A 41 -23.82 12.98 9.42
C VAL A 41 -24.93 14.04 9.61
N PRO A 42 -25.12 14.95 8.65
CA PRO A 42 -26.15 15.98 8.73
C PRO A 42 -27.56 15.39 8.91
N ASN A 43 -28.38 16.06 9.74
CA ASN A 43 -29.73 15.61 10.05
C ASN A 43 -30.56 15.36 8.77
N GLY A 44 -31.33 14.27 8.76
CA GLY A 44 -32.19 13.89 7.64
C GLY A 44 -31.47 13.14 6.51
N PHE A 45 -30.14 12.97 6.58
CA PHE A 45 -29.39 12.14 5.62
C PHE A 45 -29.16 10.74 6.17
N VAL A 46 -29.36 9.74 5.32
CA VAL A 46 -29.10 8.33 5.60
C VAL A 46 -28.07 7.76 4.60
N PRO A 47 -27.17 6.88 5.03
CA PRO A 47 -26.18 6.31 4.13
C PRO A 47 -26.85 5.40 3.09
N ILE A 48 -26.45 5.53 1.82
CA ILE A 48 -26.98 4.70 0.71
C ILE A 48 -25.87 3.92 0.00
N HIS A 49 -24.63 4.37 0.04
CA HIS A 49 -23.55 3.69 -0.64
C HIS A 49 -22.21 3.96 0.06
N THR A 50 -21.34 2.95 0.09
CA THR A 50 -19.93 3.14 0.46
C THR A 50 -19.04 2.56 -0.62
N GLN A 51 -17.93 3.21 -0.89
CA GLN A 51 -16.90 2.76 -1.81
C GLN A 51 -15.57 2.67 -1.11
N LEU A 52 -14.81 1.65 -1.45
CA LEU A 52 -13.46 1.44 -1.01
C LEU A 52 -12.58 1.14 -2.23
N VAL A 53 -11.42 1.76 -2.30
CA VAL A 53 -10.26 1.22 -3.01
C VAL A 53 -9.11 1.12 -2.00
N ALA A 54 -8.60 -0.10 -1.79
CA ALA A 54 -7.58 -0.37 -0.78
C ALA A 54 -6.35 -1.05 -1.41
N ARG A 55 -5.17 -0.60 -1.03
CA ARG A 55 -3.93 -1.33 -1.25
C ARG A 55 -3.99 -2.67 -0.50
N HIS A 56 -3.36 -3.72 -1.04
CA HIS A 56 -3.17 -4.98 -0.30
C HIS A 56 -2.49 -4.74 1.05
N GLY A 57 -2.70 -5.64 2.00
CA GLY A 57 -2.12 -5.60 3.34
C GLY A 57 -0.60 -5.79 3.38
N SER A 58 -0.06 -5.71 4.58
CA SER A 58 1.33 -6.05 4.90
C SER A 58 1.71 -7.40 4.31
N ARG A 59 2.94 -7.53 3.80
CA ARG A 59 3.38 -8.68 2.99
C ARG A 59 4.88 -8.92 3.10
N GLY A 60 5.32 -10.05 2.61
CA GLY A 60 6.73 -10.33 2.41
C GLY A 60 7.37 -9.60 1.22
N LEU A 61 8.64 -9.86 1.00
CA LEU A 61 9.39 -9.40 -0.18
C LEU A 61 8.74 -9.92 -1.46
N SER A 62 8.80 -9.12 -2.55
CA SER A 62 8.17 -9.49 -3.83
C SER A 62 8.91 -10.59 -4.59
N GLY A 63 10.12 -10.94 -4.19
CA GLY A 63 10.98 -11.93 -4.81
C GLY A 63 12.36 -11.94 -4.19
N MET A 64 13.10 -12.98 -4.46
CA MET A 64 14.48 -13.20 -4.04
C MET A 64 15.41 -12.20 -4.74
N LYS A 65 15.68 -11.07 -4.15
CA LYS A 65 16.49 -9.99 -4.73
C LYS A 65 17.50 -9.47 -3.70
N ALA A 66 17.12 -8.42 -2.98
CA ALA A 66 17.96 -7.74 -2.00
C ALA A 66 18.40 -8.67 -0.86
N ASP A 67 17.50 -9.49 -0.36
CA ASP A 67 17.74 -10.45 0.73
C ASP A 67 18.82 -11.47 0.37
N VAL A 68 18.71 -12.12 -0.79
CA VAL A 68 19.68 -13.13 -1.24
C VAL A 68 21.01 -12.51 -1.67
N ALA A 69 20.98 -11.36 -2.37
CA ALA A 69 22.20 -10.66 -2.75
C ALA A 69 23.00 -10.21 -1.50
N LEU A 70 22.28 -9.71 -0.47
CA LEU A 70 22.88 -9.31 0.80
C LEU A 70 23.40 -10.52 1.60
N LEU A 71 22.69 -11.64 1.61
CA LEU A 71 23.17 -12.89 2.21
C LEU A 71 24.46 -13.39 1.52
N ASN A 72 24.52 -13.29 0.20
CA ASN A 72 25.72 -13.70 -0.55
C ASN A 72 26.89 -12.75 -0.29
N LEU A 73 26.67 -11.44 -0.17
CA LEU A 73 27.70 -10.49 0.27
C LEU A 73 28.20 -10.84 1.68
N TRP A 74 27.27 -11.14 2.60
CA TRP A 74 27.61 -11.58 3.96
C TRP A 74 28.46 -12.86 3.97
N LYS A 75 28.12 -13.86 3.15
CA LYS A 75 28.90 -15.11 3.00
C LYS A 75 30.32 -14.86 2.50
N LEU A 76 30.50 -13.94 1.55
CA LEU A 76 31.84 -13.53 1.10
C LEU A 76 32.64 -12.89 2.24
N ALA A 77 32.02 -12.03 3.05
CA ALA A 77 32.66 -11.42 4.19
C ALA A 77 33.02 -12.45 5.27
N GLN A 78 32.18 -13.43 5.52
CA GLN A 78 32.43 -14.54 6.43
C GLN A 78 33.64 -15.37 6.00
N GLN A 79 33.70 -15.76 4.71
CA GLN A 79 34.83 -16.53 4.14
C GLN A 79 36.17 -15.79 4.27
N GLN A 80 36.16 -14.46 4.23
CA GLN A 80 37.32 -13.61 4.36
C GLN A 80 37.61 -13.18 5.81
N ASN A 81 36.90 -13.73 6.83
CA ASN A 81 36.98 -13.29 8.22
C ASN A 81 36.79 -11.77 8.37
N ALA A 82 35.93 -11.17 7.55
CA ALA A 82 35.74 -9.73 7.45
C ALA A 82 34.48 -9.21 8.17
N LEU A 83 33.79 -10.06 8.92
CA LEU A 83 32.65 -9.66 9.73
C LEU A 83 33.07 -8.98 11.03
N THR A 84 32.26 -8.05 11.51
CA THR A 84 32.27 -7.54 12.88
C THR A 84 31.34 -8.38 13.77
N PRO A 85 31.35 -8.23 15.10
CA PRO A 85 30.39 -8.91 15.98
C PRO A 85 28.93 -8.58 15.68
N LEU A 86 28.61 -7.37 15.17
CA LEU A 86 27.28 -7.02 14.71
C LEU A 86 26.99 -7.66 13.34
N GLY A 87 27.97 -7.68 12.44
CA GLY A 87 27.87 -8.32 11.13
C GLY A 87 27.60 -9.81 11.20
N GLU A 88 28.16 -10.52 12.20
CA GLU A 88 27.92 -11.96 12.40
C GLU A 88 26.42 -12.27 12.61
N LYS A 89 25.66 -11.36 13.22
CA LYS A 89 24.22 -11.54 13.48
C LYS A 89 23.37 -11.43 12.22
N LEU A 90 23.84 -10.72 11.20
CA LEU A 90 23.05 -10.39 10.00
C LEU A 90 22.74 -11.64 9.15
N GLY A 91 23.71 -12.53 8.95
CA GLY A 91 23.54 -13.73 8.10
C GLY A 91 22.40 -14.64 8.54
N PRO A 92 22.39 -15.12 9.80
CA PRO A 92 21.29 -15.95 10.31
C PRO A 92 19.91 -15.25 10.22
N GLN A 93 19.85 -13.93 10.41
CA GLN A 93 18.62 -13.17 10.26
C GLN A 93 18.15 -13.11 8.80
N LEU A 94 19.07 -12.95 7.84
CA LEU A 94 18.75 -13.01 6.41
C LEU A 94 18.29 -14.40 5.97
N GLU A 95 18.95 -15.46 6.44
CA GLU A 95 18.53 -16.84 6.17
C GLU A 95 17.11 -17.10 6.68
N LYS A 96 16.80 -16.63 7.89
CA LYS A 96 15.45 -16.74 8.45
C LYS A 96 14.42 -15.90 7.66
N LEU A 97 14.78 -14.70 7.21
CA LEU A 97 13.92 -13.86 6.37
C LEU A 97 13.60 -14.57 5.03
N ILE A 98 14.58 -15.21 4.40
CA ILE A 98 14.41 -15.97 3.15
C ILE A 98 13.48 -17.16 3.38
N GLU A 99 13.68 -17.93 4.46
CA GLU A 99 12.81 -19.04 4.84
C GLU A 99 11.35 -18.57 5.04
N VAL A 100 11.16 -17.51 5.81
CA VAL A 100 9.84 -16.92 6.09
C VAL A 100 9.16 -16.50 4.78
N ASN A 101 9.85 -15.80 3.91
CA ASN A 101 9.28 -15.39 2.61
C ASN A 101 8.96 -16.60 1.71
N ALA A 102 9.77 -17.66 1.74
CA ALA A 102 9.55 -18.88 0.95
C ALA A 102 8.29 -19.64 1.37
N LEU A 103 7.94 -19.60 2.64
CA LEU A 103 6.80 -20.33 3.23
C LEU A 103 5.60 -19.42 3.55
N LEU A 104 5.68 -18.12 3.22
CA LEU A 104 4.73 -17.11 3.62
C LEU A 104 3.31 -17.41 3.12
N GLY A 105 2.34 -17.37 4.01
CA GLY A 105 0.93 -17.64 3.74
C GLY A 105 0.53 -19.10 3.82
N TYR A 106 1.45 -20.03 4.10
CA TYR A 106 1.13 -21.44 4.29
C TYR A 106 0.13 -21.63 5.43
N GLY A 107 -0.97 -22.37 5.16
CA GLY A 107 -2.02 -22.63 6.14
C GLY A 107 -2.91 -21.44 6.52
N VAL A 108 -2.64 -20.25 5.97
CA VAL A 108 -3.38 -19.01 6.26
C VAL A 108 -4.11 -18.48 5.03
N LEU A 109 -3.44 -18.45 3.87
CA LEU A 109 -3.97 -17.86 2.64
C LEU A 109 -4.52 -18.94 1.69
N SER A 110 -5.45 -18.53 0.83
CA SER A 110 -5.93 -19.38 -0.26
C SER A 110 -4.93 -19.43 -1.44
N SER A 111 -4.04 -18.46 -1.53
CA SER A 111 -2.98 -18.41 -2.55
C SER A 111 -1.84 -19.37 -2.19
N PRO A 112 -1.11 -19.92 -3.18
CA PRO A 112 0.08 -20.72 -2.92
C PRO A 112 1.11 -19.96 -2.09
N PRO A 113 1.78 -20.61 -1.13
CA PRO A 113 2.79 -19.96 -0.28
C PRO A 113 3.96 -19.41 -1.08
N GLY A 114 4.58 -18.33 -0.58
CA GLY A 114 5.81 -17.78 -1.16
C GLY A 114 5.94 -16.27 -1.10
N TYR A 115 6.99 -15.79 -1.74
CA TYR A 115 7.32 -14.38 -1.86
C TYR A 115 6.16 -13.54 -2.40
N GLY A 116 5.95 -12.38 -1.81
CA GLY A 116 4.91 -11.42 -2.22
C GLY A 116 3.53 -11.66 -1.65
N ASN A 117 3.35 -12.73 -0.89
CA ASN A 117 2.10 -13.01 -0.18
C ASN A 117 1.90 -12.09 1.02
N LEU A 118 0.65 -11.96 1.47
CA LEU A 118 0.32 -11.30 2.72
C LEU A 118 0.98 -12.01 3.89
N SER A 119 1.41 -11.23 4.87
CA SER A 119 1.70 -11.70 6.22
C SER A 119 0.42 -11.80 7.05
N LEU A 120 0.51 -12.40 8.23
CA LEU A 120 -0.60 -12.41 9.19
C LEU A 120 -1.04 -10.99 9.55
N ARG A 121 -0.09 -10.06 9.70
CA ARG A 121 -0.40 -8.64 9.89
C ARG A 121 -1.24 -8.08 8.75
N GLY A 122 -0.92 -8.41 7.50
CA GLY A 122 -1.68 -7.93 6.34
C GLY A 122 -3.11 -8.47 6.30
N VAL A 123 -3.33 -9.69 6.75
CA VAL A 123 -4.67 -10.27 6.97
C VAL A 123 -5.42 -9.46 8.01
N GLN A 124 -4.82 -9.24 9.19
CA GLN A 124 -5.41 -8.50 10.31
C GLN A 124 -5.73 -7.04 9.97
N GLU A 125 -4.90 -6.39 9.15
CA GLU A 125 -5.15 -5.02 8.66
C GLU A 125 -6.47 -4.93 7.88
N HIS A 126 -6.74 -5.86 6.97
CA HIS A 126 -7.98 -5.90 6.19
C HIS A 126 -9.18 -6.36 7.02
N GLU A 127 -9.00 -7.26 7.97
CA GLU A 127 -10.03 -7.62 8.95
C GLU A 127 -10.46 -6.41 9.77
N ALA A 128 -9.50 -5.67 10.32
CA ALA A 128 -9.76 -4.48 11.11
C ALA A 128 -10.38 -3.34 10.27
N LEU A 129 -9.97 -3.18 9.00
CA LEU A 129 -10.56 -2.20 8.08
C LEU A 129 -12.04 -2.52 7.80
N ALA A 130 -12.39 -3.80 7.60
CA ALA A 130 -13.77 -4.25 7.43
C ALA A 130 -14.61 -4.00 8.69
N GLN A 131 -14.06 -4.33 9.88
CA GLN A 131 -14.72 -4.08 11.16
C GLN A 131 -15.06 -2.60 11.35
N ARG A 132 -14.09 -1.72 11.13
CA ARG A 132 -14.29 -0.26 11.26
C ARG A 132 -15.30 0.28 10.25
N MET A 133 -15.34 -0.26 9.03
CA MET A 133 -16.35 0.13 8.04
C MET A 133 -17.77 -0.23 8.50
N VAL A 134 -17.98 -1.44 9.03
CA VAL A 134 -19.29 -1.85 9.56
C VAL A 134 -19.69 -0.98 10.77
N GLN A 135 -18.76 -0.69 11.67
CA GLN A 135 -18.99 0.18 12.83
C GLN A 135 -19.35 1.63 12.43
N ARG A 136 -18.74 2.15 11.36
CA ARG A 136 -19.01 3.49 10.85
C ARG A 136 -20.36 3.61 10.16
N LEU A 137 -20.81 2.55 9.46
CA LEU A 137 -21.99 2.57 8.60
C LEU A 137 -23.01 1.46 8.96
N PRO A 138 -23.39 1.28 10.25
CA PRO A 138 -24.23 0.16 10.66
C PRO A 138 -25.62 0.18 9.98
N SER A 139 -26.20 1.36 9.76
CA SER A 139 -27.49 1.53 9.10
C SER A 139 -27.43 1.24 7.60
N LEU A 140 -26.28 1.48 6.91
CA LEU A 140 -26.11 1.08 5.52
C LEU A 140 -26.17 -0.44 5.37
N PHE A 141 -25.41 -1.16 6.16
CA PHE A 141 -25.38 -2.63 6.08
C PHE A 141 -26.72 -3.26 6.48
N ALA A 142 -27.45 -2.67 7.45
CA ALA A 142 -28.81 -3.08 7.77
C ALA A 142 -29.78 -2.86 6.59
N GLN A 143 -29.68 -1.73 5.88
CA GLN A 143 -30.47 -1.47 4.67
C GLN A 143 -30.15 -2.49 3.54
N ILE A 144 -28.87 -2.81 3.34
CA ILE A 144 -28.45 -3.81 2.35
C ILE A 144 -29.05 -5.18 2.69
N GLU A 145 -29.04 -5.60 3.95
CA GLU A 145 -29.65 -6.87 4.39
C GLU A 145 -31.14 -6.96 4.06
N VAL A 146 -31.90 -5.85 4.18
CA VAL A 146 -33.34 -5.81 3.90
C VAL A 146 -33.63 -5.71 2.41
N ALA A 147 -32.88 -4.88 1.68
CA ALA A 147 -33.14 -4.59 0.27
C ALA A 147 -32.92 -5.79 -0.67
N ALA A 148 -32.12 -6.76 -0.24
CA ALA A 148 -31.65 -7.85 -1.08
C ALA A 148 -32.67 -8.95 -1.35
N LEU A 149 -33.81 -8.97 -0.69
CA LEU A 149 -34.87 -9.96 -0.92
C LEU A 149 -35.56 -9.81 -2.29
N THR A 150 -35.25 -8.76 -3.05
CA THR A 150 -35.97 -8.37 -4.27
C THR A 150 -35.10 -8.12 -5.50
N SER A 151 -33.80 -8.27 -5.44
CA SER A 151 -32.92 -7.94 -6.57
C SER A 151 -32.10 -9.12 -7.10
N SER A 152 -31.97 -9.18 -8.43
CA SER A 152 -31.11 -10.15 -9.14
C SER A 152 -29.61 -9.72 -9.16
N VAL A 153 -29.29 -8.48 -8.79
CA VAL A 153 -27.91 -7.96 -8.80
C VAL A 153 -27.40 -7.85 -7.36
N PRO A 154 -26.27 -8.48 -7.02
CA PRO A 154 -25.70 -8.35 -5.69
C PRO A 154 -25.38 -6.89 -5.33
N PRO A 155 -25.86 -6.39 -4.18
CA PRO A 155 -25.65 -4.99 -3.78
C PRO A 155 -24.19 -4.70 -3.33
N ILE A 156 -23.41 -5.73 -3.01
CA ILE A 156 -21.99 -5.60 -2.65
C ILE A 156 -21.14 -6.14 -3.78
N ARG A 157 -20.47 -5.22 -4.49
CA ARG A 157 -19.53 -5.52 -5.58
C ARG A 157 -18.14 -5.65 -5.01
N VAL A 158 -17.41 -6.72 -5.39
CA VAL A 158 -16.03 -6.95 -4.99
C VAL A 158 -15.15 -7.10 -6.22
N GLN A 159 -14.05 -6.34 -6.27
CA GLN A 159 -13.09 -6.38 -7.36
C GLN A 159 -11.66 -6.40 -6.83
N HIS A 160 -10.75 -7.02 -7.58
CA HIS A 160 -9.33 -6.98 -7.28
C HIS A 160 -8.47 -6.93 -8.55
N SER A 161 -7.19 -6.62 -8.39
CA SER A 161 -6.23 -6.46 -9.49
C SER A 161 -5.87 -7.74 -10.25
N GLY A 162 -6.28 -8.91 -9.78
CA GLY A 162 -5.85 -10.22 -10.28
C GLY A 162 -4.57 -10.76 -9.64
N VAL A 163 -3.86 -9.98 -8.82
CA VAL A 163 -2.65 -10.42 -8.11
C VAL A 163 -3.05 -11.04 -6.76
N ASN A 164 -2.41 -12.17 -6.38
CA ASN A 164 -2.76 -12.96 -5.19
C ASN A 164 -2.93 -12.11 -3.92
N ARG A 165 -1.97 -11.28 -3.56
CA ARG A 165 -2.05 -10.44 -2.36
C ARG A 165 -3.26 -9.49 -2.33
N ALA A 166 -3.71 -9.01 -3.49
CA ALA A 166 -4.91 -8.18 -3.58
C ALA A 166 -6.18 -9.03 -3.47
N LYS A 167 -6.17 -10.24 -4.05
CA LYS A 167 -7.24 -11.24 -3.90
C LYS A 167 -7.38 -11.68 -2.44
N ASP A 168 -6.28 -12.02 -1.78
CA ASP A 168 -6.28 -12.47 -0.39
C ASP A 168 -6.69 -11.35 0.57
N SER A 169 -6.31 -10.09 0.30
CA SER A 169 -6.82 -8.91 1.01
C SER A 169 -8.33 -8.76 0.87
N ALA A 170 -8.85 -8.93 -0.35
CA ALA A 170 -10.29 -8.93 -0.59
C ALA A 170 -11.00 -10.04 0.19
N GLN A 171 -10.43 -11.23 0.20
CA GLN A 171 -10.99 -12.38 0.91
C GLN A 171 -11.04 -12.15 2.42
N SER A 172 -9.95 -11.64 3.02
CA SER A 172 -9.89 -11.33 4.46
C SER A 172 -10.93 -10.28 4.86
N PHE A 173 -11.06 -9.22 4.05
CA PHE A 173 -12.05 -8.19 4.25
C PHE A 173 -13.49 -8.74 4.16
N VAL A 174 -13.80 -9.49 3.10
CA VAL A 174 -15.13 -10.07 2.85
C VAL A 174 -15.50 -11.10 3.93
N ASN A 175 -14.58 -11.97 4.31
CA ASN A 175 -14.82 -12.94 5.39
C ASN A 175 -15.20 -12.23 6.69
N THR A 176 -14.54 -11.12 7.01
CA THR A 176 -14.86 -10.33 8.21
C THR A 176 -16.24 -9.68 8.12
N LEU A 177 -16.62 -9.14 6.95
CA LEU A 177 -17.98 -8.64 6.74
C LEU A 177 -19.03 -9.72 7.00
N VAL A 178 -18.83 -10.94 6.45
CA VAL A 178 -19.72 -12.07 6.61
C VAL A 178 -19.76 -12.55 8.06
N ASN A 179 -18.61 -12.63 8.74
CA ASN A 179 -18.54 -13.04 10.14
C ASN A 179 -19.29 -12.07 11.06
N GLN A 180 -19.24 -10.76 10.80
CA GLN A 180 -19.98 -9.77 11.59
C GLN A 180 -21.46 -9.67 11.19
N LYS A 181 -21.77 -9.95 9.94
CA LYS A 181 -23.10 -9.79 9.32
C LYS A 181 -23.39 -10.99 8.40
N PRO A 182 -23.72 -12.18 8.94
CA PRO A 182 -23.88 -13.39 8.13
C PRO A 182 -24.93 -13.29 7.02
N LYS A 183 -25.94 -12.43 7.18
CA LYS A 183 -26.97 -12.18 6.18
C LYS A 183 -26.44 -11.50 4.91
N LEU A 184 -25.23 -10.91 4.97
CA LEU A 184 -24.59 -10.30 3.79
C LEU A 184 -24.03 -11.35 2.82
N GLN A 185 -23.77 -12.60 3.25
CA GLN A 185 -23.12 -13.61 2.42
C GLN A 185 -23.76 -13.77 1.02
N PRO A 186 -25.10 -14.00 0.87
CA PRO A 186 -25.72 -14.14 -0.43
C PRO A 186 -25.80 -12.81 -1.23
N LEU A 187 -25.45 -11.69 -0.62
CA LEU A 187 -25.56 -10.33 -1.16
C LEU A 187 -24.23 -9.81 -1.71
N ILE A 188 -23.17 -10.58 -1.52
CA ILE A 188 -21.85 -10.27 -2.04
C ILE A 188 -21.67 -10.93 -3.39
N GLY A 189 -21.45 -10.12 -4.43
CA GLY A 189 -21.15 -10.61 -5.77
C GLY A 189 -19.83 -11.38 -5.80
N SER A 190 -19.72 -12.36 -6.69
CA SER A 190 -18.47 -13.08 -6.91
C SER A 190 -17.34 -12.09 -7.21
N PRO A 191 -16.18 -12.17 -6.54
CA PRO A 191 -15.07 -11.28 -6.80
C PRO A 191 -14.62 -11.33 -8.26
N THR A 192 -14.44 -10.17 -8.88
CA THR A 192 -14.02 -10.04 -10.28
C THR A 192 -12.67 -9.38 -10.41
N VAL A 193 -11.93 -9.76 -11.47
CA VAL A 193 -10.67 -9.11 -11.82
C VAL A 193 -10.96 -7.90 -12.71
N ASP A 194 -10.44 -6.74 -12.33
CA ASP A 194 -10.49 -5.54 -13.16
C ASP A 194 -9.11 -4.87 -13.21
N ARG A 195 -8.37 -5.18 -14.26
CA ARG A 195 -7.01 -4.65 -14.43
C ARG A 195 -6.99 -3.19 -14.90
N PHE A 196 -8.03 -2.76 -15.63
CA PHE A 196 -8.12 -1.37 -16.11
C PHE A 196 -8.42 -0.37 -14.98
N LEU A 197 -9.08 -0.81 -13.91
CA LEU A 197 -9.28 0.01 -12.72
C LEU A 197 -8.22 -0.22 -11.64
N LEU A 198 -7.68 -1.45 -11.51
CA LEU A 198 -6.94 -1.87 -10.31
C LEU A 198 -5.51 -2.36 -10.59
N TYR A 199 -5.06 -2.30 -11.86
CA TYR A 199 -3.71 -2.68 -12.28
C TYR A 199 -3.20 -1.86 -13.48
N PHE A 200 -3.75 -0.67 -13.69
CA PHE A 200 -3.52 0.15 -14.88
C PHE A 200 -2.05 0.55 -15.10
N HIS A 201 -1.21 0.55 -14.07
CA HIS A 201 0.22 0.88 -14.18
C HIS A 201 1.04 -0.15 -14.98
N ARG A 202 0.50 -1.33 -15.29
CA ARG A 202 1.17 -2.45 -15.99
C ARG A 202 0.29 -3.13 -17.03
N LEU A 203 -0.58 -2.40 -17.69
CA LEU A 203 -1.32 -2.95 -18.83
C LEU A 203 -0.37 -3.23 -19.98
N ASN A 204 -0.59 -4.33 -20.69
CA ASN A 204 0.20 -4.70 -21.86
C ASN A 204 -0.67 -5.37 -22.93
N GLU A 205 -0.19 -5.33 -24.19
CA GLU A 205 -0.95 -5.84 -25.32
C GLU A 205 -1.31 -7.32 -25.20
N ARG A 206 -0.40 -8.12 -24.69
CA ARG A 206 -0.57 -9.59 -24.61
C ARG A 206 -1.71 -10.01 -23.68
N THR A 207 -1.82 -9.36 -22.51
CA THR A 207 -2.80 -9.76 -21.47
C THR A 207 -4.05 -8.90 -21.49
N ASP A 208 -3.95 -7.65 -21.94
CA ASP A 208 -5.00 -6.65 -21.78
C ASP A 208 -5.53 -6.11 -23.11
N GLY A 209 -4.85 -6.39 -24.24
CA GLY A 209 -5.18 -5.86 -25.55
C GLY A 209 -6.61 -6.17 -26.00
N ALA A 210 -7.09 -7.40 -25.78
CA ALA A 210 -8.44 -7.82 -26.12
C ALA A 210 -9.55 -7.10 -25.30
N ASN A 211 -9.21 -6.48 -24.17
CA ASN A 211 -10.13 -5.80 -23.27
C ASN A 211 -10.22 -4.28 -23.49
N LYS A 212 -9.61 -3.76 -24.56
CA LYS A 212 -9.68 -2.33 -24.97
C LYS A 212 -10.96 -1.98 -25.73
N VAL A 213 -12.05 -2.72 -25.50
CA VAL A 213 -13.30 -2.61 -26.26
C VAL A 213 -14.09 -1.32 -25.99
N SER A 214 -13.94 -0.73 -24.78
CA SER A 214 -14.55 0.56 -24.48
C SER A 214 -13.57 1.71 -24.71
N ASP A 215 -14.08 2.89 -25.08
CA ASP A 215 -13.27 4.11 -25.22
C ASP A 215 -12.48 4.42 -23.94
N GLN A 216 -13.10 4.20 -22.77
CA GLN A 216 -12.45 4.40 -21.49
C GLN A 216 -11.25 3.44 -21.32
N ASN A 217 -11.43 2.16 -21.61
CA ASN A 217 -10.33 1.18 -21.51
C ASN A 217 -9.22 1.48 -22.52
N ALA A 218 -9.55 1.85 -23.75
CA ALA A 218 -8.58 2.26 -24.76
C ALA A 218 -7.79 3.50 -24.32
N LYS A 219 -8.46 4.49 -23.69
CA LYS A 219 -7.83 5.68 -23.09
C LYS A 219 -6.89 5.30 -21.96
N THR A 220 -7.35 4.49 -20.98
CA THR A 220 -6.56 4.01 -19.86
C THR A 220 -5.33 3.21 -20.35
N PHE A 221 -5.48 2.39 -21.39
CA PHE A 221 -4.36 1.65 -21.97
C PHE A 221 -3.27 2.58 -22.52
N ARG A 222 -3.63 3.59 -23.32
CA ARG A 222 -2.67 4.58 -23.83
C ARG A 222 -1.93 5.30 -22.70
N TYR A 223 -2.65 5.72 -21.68
CA TYR A 223 -2.06 6.38 -20.50
C TYR A 223 -1.13 5.42 -19.72
N SER A 224 -1.50 4.16 -19.61
CA SER A 224 -0.64 3.13 -19.01
C SER A 224 0.69 2.99 -19.76
N GLN A 225 0.66 2.98 -21.11
CA GLN A 225 1.89 2.91 -21.89
C GLN A 225 2.75 4.16 -21.72
N ALA A 226 2.15 5.35 -21.74
CA ALA A 226 2.85 6.61 -21.50
C ALA A 226 3.50 6.63 -20.10
N TYR A 227 2.76 6.21 -19.07
CA TYR A 227 3.29 6.08 -17.71
C TYR A 227 4.47 5.12 -17.62
N GLN A 228 4.38 3.95 -18.26
CA GLN A 228 5.47 2.96 -18.26
C GLN A 228 6.73 3.48 -18.97
N ALA A 229 6.58 4.30 -19.99
CA ALA A 229 7.70 4.99 -20.63
C ALA A 229 8.28 6.08 -19.73
N TYR A 230 7.44 6.92 -19.12
CA TYR A 230 7.84 7.95 -18.17
C TYR A 230 8.62 7.38 -16.97
N SER A 231 8.09 6.34 -16.31
CA SER A 231 8.70 5.73 -15.12
C SER A 231 10.09 5.13 -15.36
N LYS A 232 10.44 4.87 -16.63
CA LYS A 232 11.75 4.36 -17.07
C LYS A 232 12.60 5.42 -17.76
N SER A 233 12.13 6.64 -17.83
CA SER A 233 12.84 7.71 -18.53
C SER A 233 14.14 8.09 -17.82
N VAL A 234 15.13 8.54 -18.60
CA VAL A 234 16.39 9.08 -18.06
C VAL A 234 16.13 10.27 -17.14
N ARG A 235 15.07 11.06 -17.39
CA ARG A 235 14.69 12.18 -16.55
C ARG A 235 14.33 11.74 -15.13
N VAL A 236 13.49 10.71 -14.98
CA VAL A 236 13.12 10.14 -13.69
C VAL A 236 14.32 9.46 -13.01
N SER A 237 15.06 8.60 -13.74
CA SER A 237 16.21 7.90 -13.15
C SER A 237 17.30 8.88 -12.70
N SER A 238 17.60 9.94 -13.47
CA SER A 238 18.59 10.95 -13.05
C SER A 238 18.20 11.67 -11.76
N LYS A 239 16.89 11.91 -11.53
CA LYS A 239 16.41 12.49 -10.27
C LYS A 239 16.64 11.54 -9.10
N VAL A 240 16.26 10.29 -9.24
CA VAL A 240 16.46 9.26 -8.22
C VAL A 240 17.95 9.03 -7.95
N ASP A 241 18.75 8.86 -9.01
CA ASP A 241 20.20 8.63 -8.92
C ASP A 241 20.93 9.77 -8.21
N SER A 242 20.52 11.04 -8.46
CA SER A 242 21.13 12.19 -7.81
C SER A 242 20.93 12.21 -6.30
N ILE A 243 19.81 11.68 -5.81
CA ILE A 243 19.48 11.58 -4.38
C ILE A 243 20.14 10.36 -3.77
N GLN A 244 20.02 9.20 -4.40
CA GLN A 244 20.60 7.94 -3.91
C GLN A 244 22.13 7.95 -3.89
N ASN A 245 22.79 8.76 -4.74
CA ASN A 245 24.23 8.94 -4.77
C ASN A 245 24.70 10.25 -4.11
N SER A 246 23.89 10.86 -3.25
CA SER A 246 24.25 12.06 -2.50
C SER A 246 25.38 11.81 -1.51
N ASN A 247 26.03 12.86 -1.01
CA ASN A 247 27.05 12.74 0.00
C ASN A 247 26.51 12.13 1.30
N ASP A 248 25.28 12.47 1.68
CA ASP A 248 24.63 11.92 2.88
C ASP A 248 24.41 10.40 2.74
N MET A 249 23.98 9.93 1.58
CA MET A 249 23.84 8.50 1.30
C MET A 249 25.18 7.77 1.32
N ARG A 250 26.23 8.36 0.76
CA ARG A 250 27.61 7.78 0.80
C ARG A 250 28.14 7.71 2.21
N SER A 251 27.98 8.78 3.00
CA SER A 251 28.36 8.79 4.43
C SER A 251 27.57 7.75 5.22
N THR A 252 26.28 7.65 4.98
CA THR A 252 25.41 6.64 5.60
C THR A 252 25.84 5.23 5.23
N ALA A 253 26.18 4.97 3.96
CA ALA A 253 26.67 3.66 3.53
C ALA A 253 27.96 3.28 4.26
N ASN A 254 28.92 4.18 4.34
CA ASN A 254 30.17 3.94 5.07
C ASN A 254 29.90 3.69 6.55
N SER A 255 29.09 4.52 7.21
CA SER A 255 28.77 4.38 8.63
C SER A 255 28.09 3.05 8.95
N VAL A 256 27.04 2.70 8.22
CA VAL A 256 26.28 1.45 8.42
C VAL A 256 27.16 0.24 8.12
N LEU A 257 27.85 0.22 6.99
CA LEU A 257 28.58 -0.97 6.55
C LEU A 257 29.88 -1.21 7.36
N LEU A 258 30.52 -0.17 7.88
CA LEU A 258 31.67 -0.33 8.81
C LEU A 258 31.26 -0.93 10.14
N ARG A 259 29.98 -0.82 10.55
CA ARG A 259 29.48 -1.57 11.73
C ARG A 259 29.28 -3.06 11.45
N LEU A 260 29.20 -3.47 10.18
CA LEU A 260 28.94 -4.85 9.75
C LEU A 260 30.19 -5.56 9.23
N PHE A 261 31.05 -4.82 8.51
CA PHE A 261 32.20 -5.35 7.78
C PHE A 261 33.50 -4.63 8.17
N LYS A 262 34.63 -5.36 8.15
CA LYS A 262 35.92 -4.77 8.35
C LYS A 262 36.33 -3.82 7.21
N PRO A 263 37.14 -2.78 7.48
CA PRO A 263 37.46 -1.73 6.49
C PRO A 263 38.00 -2.26 5.15
N ALA A 264 38.92 -3.23 5.18
CA ALA A 264 39.50 -3.79 3.95
C ALA A 264 38.49 -4.49 3.02
N PHE A 265 37.45 -5.11 3.60
CA PHE A 265 36.36 -5.71 2.82
C PHE A 265 35.51 -4.63 2.15
N LEU A 266 35.16 -3.59 2.91
CA LEU A 266 34.40 -2.47 2.38
C LEU A 266 35.16 -1.72 1.27
N GLU A 267 36.48 -1.51 1.46
CA GLU A 267 37.35 -0.95 0.42
C GLU A 267 37.37 -1.81 -0.85
N SER A 268 37.40 -3.13 -0.70
CA SER A 268 37.36 -4.06 -1.85
C SER A 268 36.03 -3.96 -2.62
N LEU A 269 34.90 -3.78 -1.90
CA LEU A 269 33.59 -3.53 -2.52
C LEU A 269 33.56 -2.15 -3.22
N GLN A 270 34.10 -1.13 -2.57
CA GLN A 270 34.14 0.24 -3.12
C GLN A 270 35.01 0.33 -4.39
N ASN A 271 36.11 -0.43 -4.46
CA ASN A 271 37.01 -0.45 -5.59
C ASN A 271 36.59 -1.46 -6.70
N GLY A 272 35.40 -2.08 -6.59
CA GLY A 272 34.88 -3.03 -7.55
C GLY A 272 35.61 -4.36 -7.64
N LYS A 273 36.46 -4.68 -6.63
CA LYS A 273 37.20 -5.94 -6.55
C LYS A 273 36.35 -7.13 -6.10
N LEU A 274 35.19 -6.85 -5.54
CA LEU A 274 34.21 -7.85 -5.15
C LEU A 274 32.78 -7.36 -5.44
N SER A 275 31.90 -8.32 -5.67
CA SER A 275 30.47 -8.08 -5.85
C SER A 275 29.69 -9.33 -5.40
N ALA A 276 28.43 -9.16 -5.12
CA ALA A 276 27.50 -10.25 -4.83
C ALA A 276 26.24 -10.13 -5.67
N SER A 277 25.60 -11.24 -5.96
CA SER A 277 24.32 -11.26 -6.66
C SER A 277 23.33 -12.20 -5.97
N ASN A 278 22.06 -12.17 -6.37
CA ASN A 278 21.03 -13.02 -5.81
C ASN A 278 21.05 -14.46 -6.36
N ASN A 279 22.21 -15.01 -6.69
CA ASN A 279 22.37 -16.41 -7.07
C ASN A 279 22.13 -17.34 -5.89
N GLY A 280 21.68 -18.55 -6.18
CA GLY A 280 21.60 -19.65 -5.22
C GLY A 280 20.33 -20.44 -5.32
N LYS A 281 20.38 -21.68 -4.83
CA LYS A 281 19.24 -22.59 -4.72
C LYS A 281 18.91 -22.77 -3.24
N PHE A 282 17.63 -22.67 -2.92
CA PHE A 282 17.13 -22.73 -1.55
C PHE A 282 15.97 -23.72 -1.49
N SER A 283 15.91 -24.48 -0.40
CA SER A 283 14.84 -25.42 -0.15
C SER A 283 14.43 -25.33 1.31
N PHE A 284 13.14 -25.11 1.56
CA PHE A 284 12.58 -24.99 2.90
C PHE A 284 11.36 -25.87 3.02
N LYS A 285 11.20 -26.49 4.18
CA LYS A 285 10.02 -27.30 4.51
C LYS A 285 9.25 -26.67 5.66
N THR A 286 7.94 -26.78 5.61
CA THR A 286 7.08 -26.46 6.75
C THR A 286 7.32 -27.44 7.91
N LYS A 287 7.01 -27.03 9.15
CA LYS A 287 7.22 -27.86 10.35
C LYS A 287 6.46 -29.20 10.32
N ASP A 288 5.28 -29.22 9.65
CA ASP A 288 4.48 -30.43 9.45
C ASP A 288 4.96 -31.30 8.28
N GLY A 289 5.92 -30.79 7.51
CA GLY A 289 6.50 -31.49 6.36
C GLY A 289 5.59 -31.58 5.12
N LEU A 290 4.40 -30.96 5.15
CA LEU A 290 3.39 -31.08 4.09
C LEU A 290 3.65 -30.15 2.90
N TYR A 291 4.46 -29.11 3.07
CA TYR A 291 4.84 -28.20 1.99
C TYR A 291 6.35 -28.00 1.94
N GLN A 292 6.90 -27.97 0.73
CA GLN A 292 8.29 -27.69 0.47
C GLN A 292 8.41 -26.63 -0.61
N ALA A 293 9.03 -25.49 -0.29
CA ALA A 293 9.42 -24.49 -1.24
C ALA A 293 10.80 -24.84 -1.84
N GLN A 294 10.91 -24.72 -3.16
CA GLN A 294 12.18 -24.78 -3.90
C GLN A 294 12.31 -23.48 -4.69
N LEU A 295 13.40 -22.75 -4.47
CA LEU A 295 13.62 -21.43 -5.00
C LEU A 295 15.00 -21.33 -5.63
N GLU A 296 15.12 -20.57 -6.71
CA GLU A 296 16.38 -20.27 -7.37
C GLU A 296 16.49 -18.79 -7.68
N GLY A 297 17.57 -18.17 -7.24
CA GLY A 297 17.89 -16.78 -7.54
C GLY A 297 18.38 -16.62 -8.98
N ASP A 298 17.93 -15.56 -9.67
CA ASP A 298 18.16 -15.35 -11.11
C ASP A 298 19.49 -14.61 -11.43
N GLY A 299 20.26 -14.22 -10.42
CA GLY A 299 21.54 -13.52 -10.56
C GLY A 299 21.47 -12.06 -11.02
N ARG A 300 20.25 -11.51 -11.23
CA ARG A 300 20.06 -10.19 -11.84
C ARG A 300 20.19 -9.05 -10.84
N SER A 301 19.85 -9.27 -9.58
CA SER A 301 20.04 -8.30 -8.52
C SER A 301 21.47 -8.36 -8.02
N GLN A 302 22.20 -7.26 -8.10
CA GLN A 302 23.63 -7.23 -7.82
C GLN A 302 23.96 -6.14 -6.81
N ILE A 303 24.91 -6.44 -5.94
CA ILE A 303 25.58 -5.49 -5.04
C ILE A 303 27.00 -5.32 -5.55
N ARG A 304 27.31 -4.15 -6.09
CA ARG A 304 28.62 -3.79 -6.68
C ARG A 304 29.29 -2.64 -5.95
N THR A 305 28.53 -1.89 -5.16
CA THR A 305 28.97 -0.70 -4.46
C THR A 305 28.46 -0.71 -3.00
N PRO A 306 29.07 0.08 -2.11
CA PRO A 306 28.50 0.30 -0.77
C PRO A 306 27.07 0.84 -0.77
N ILE A 307 26.71 1.67 -1.75
CA ILE A 307 25.32 2.16 -1.89
C ILE A 307 24.37 1.01 -2.20
N ASP A 308 24.72 0.09 -3.11
CA ASP A 308 23.86 -1.07 -3.41
C ASP A 308 23.65 -1.92 -2.15
N ALA A 309 24.69 -2.15 -1.37
CA ALA A 309 24.61 -2.91 -0.11
C ALA A 309 23.72 -2.21 0.92
N LEU A 310 23.85 -0.89 1.05
CA LEU A 310 23.03 -0.08 1.93
C LEU A 310 21.55 -0.12 1.52
N LEU A 311 21.25 0.06 0.23
CA LEU A 311 19.87 0.00 -0.28
C LEU A 311 19.27 -1.41 -0.13
N ALA A 312 20.05 -2.47 -0.32
CA ALA A 312 19.59 -3.84 -0.07
C ALA A 312 19.24 -4.06 1.41
N LEU A 313 20.09 -3.59 2.33
CA LEU A 313 19.81 -3.67 3.77
C LEU A 313 18.65 -2.80 4.19
N SER A 314 18.49 -1.59 3.63
CA SER A 314 17.34 -0.71 3.85
C SER A 314 16.04 -1.38 3.43
N PHE A 315 16.02 -2.07 2.29
CA PHE A 315 14.84 -2.77 1.81
C PHE A 315 14.40 -3.91 2.75
N VAL A 316 15.36 -4.62 3.33
CA VAL A 316 15.13 -5.66 4.34
C VAL A 316 14.63 -5.04 5.65
N TYR A 317 15.22 -3.92 6.08
CA TYR A 317 14.80 -3.15 7.25
C TYR A 317 13.34 -2.70 7.15
N GLU A 318 12.97 -2.09 6.01
CA GLU A 318 11.63 -1.54 5.81
C GLU A 318 10.53 -2.62 5.77
N ILE A 319 10.84 -3.83 5.27
CA ILE A 319 9.83 -4.90 5.16
C ILE A 319 9.63 -5.69 6.45
N ALA A 320 10.62 -5.73 7.32
CA ALA A 320 10.61 -6.60 8.51
C ALA A 320 9.42 -6.36 9.45
N PRO A 321 8.96 -5.12 9.73
CA PRO A 321 7.77 -4.89 10.54
C PRO A 321 6.50 -5.54 9.99
N SER A 322 6.41 -5.69 8.67
CA SER A 322 5.29 -6.39 8.00
C SER A 322 5.25 -7.88 8.31
N LEU A 323 6.39 -8.46 8.71
CA LEU A 323 6.61 -9.87 8.98
C LEU A 323 6.86 -10.14 10.47
N GLU A 324 6.51 -9.22 11.35
CA GLU A 324 6.79 -9.31 12.79
C GLU A 324 6.33 -10.65 13.41
N HIS A 325 5.16 -11.13 13.03
CA HIS A 325 4.61 -12.39 13.54
C HIS A 325 5.41 -13.62 13.07
N GLU A 326 5.92 -13.58 11.85
CA GLU A 326 6.62 -14.70 11.23
C GLU A 326 8.11 -14.69 11.56
N LEU A 327 8.72 -13.49 11.71
CA LEU A 327 10.14 -13.32 12.01
C LEU A 327 10.45 -13.38 13.51
N GLY A 328 9.69 -12.67 14.32
CA GLY A 328 9.96 -12.48 15.75
C GLY A 328 11.13 -11.55 16.06
N PHE A 329 11.70 -10.85 15.08
CA PHE A 329 12.74 -9.85 15.21
C PHE A 329 12.63 -8.79 14.10
N ASN A 330 13.38 -7.69 14.26
CA ASN A 330 13.49 -6.63 13.26
C ASN A 330 14.98 -6.35 12.92
N PHE A 331 15.21 -5.37 12.04
CA PHE A 331 16.55 -4.95 11.62
C PHE A 331 16.94 -3.55 12.15
N GLU A 332 16.25 -3.04 13.15
CA GLU A 332 16.50 -1.69 13.72
C GLU A 332 17.91 -1.53 14.29
N ALA A 333 18.46 -2.60 14.84
CA ALA A 333 19.83 -2.59 15.42
C ALA A 333 20.93 -2.21 14.41
N TYR A 334 20.64 -2.25 13.11
CA TYR A 334 21.62 -1.93 12.06
C TYR A 334 21.66 -0.44 11.71
N PHE A 335 20.67 0.36 12.14
CA PHE A 335 20.55 1.76 11.79
C PHE A 335 20.38 2.65 13.03
N THR A 336 20.95 3.84 12.97
CA THR A 336 20.55 4.92 13.86
C THR A 336 19.28 5.60 13.32
N PRO A 337 18.49 6.32 14.15
CA PRO A 337 17.31 7.04 13.66
C PRO A 337 17.60 8.04 12.54
N SER A 338 18.76 8.72 12.59
CA SER A 338 19.19 9.66 11.55
C SER A 338 19.51 8.97 10.23
N GLU A 339 20.17 7.82 10.26
CA GLU A 339 20.47 7.01 9.07
C GLU A 339 19.18 6.46 8.45
N ALA A 340 18.25 5.93 9.27
CA ALA A 340 16.94 5.47 8.80
C ALA A 340 16.14 6.59 8.12
N LYS A 341 16.21 7.82 8.64
CA LYS A 341 15.56 8.98 8.03
C LYS A 341 16.15 9.33 6.66
N ILE A 342 17.49 9.34 6.52
CA ILE A 342 18.18 9.61 5.23
C ILE A 342 17.77 8.55 4.20
N LEU A 343 17.73 7.28 4.59
CA LEU A 343 17.32 6.18 3.73
C LEU A 343 15.86 6.30 3.31
N ALA A 344 14.98 6.62 4.24
CA ALA A 344 13.56 6.81 3.95
C ALA A 344 13.33 7.98 2.97
N GLU A 345 14.07 9.09 3.12
CA GLU A 345 14.00 10.21 2.17
C GLU A 345 14.45 9.79 0.77
N ALA A 346 15.51 8.98 0.65
CA ALA A 346 16.01 8.49 -0.63
C ALA A 346 15.04 7.48 -1.29
N ASN A 347 14.43 6.59 -0.51
CA ASN A 347 13.45 5.62 -1.00
C ASN A 347 12.10 6.27 -1.33
N ASP A 348 11.68 7.25 -0.53
CA ASP A 348 10.48 8.06 -0.82
C ASP A 348 10.66 8.92 -2.07
N ALA A 349 11.89 9.36 -2.38
CA ALA A 349 12.18 10.09 -3.62
C ALA A 349 11.89 9.23 -4.86
N GLU A 350 12.25 7.95 -4.87
CA GLU A 350 11.92 7.02 -5.95
C GLU A 350 10.39 6.93 -6.13
N ASP A 351 9.67 6.67 -5.04
CA ASP A 351 8.21 6.57 -5.07
C ASP A 351 7.54 7.89 -5.48
N PHE A 352 8.06 9.04 -5.05
CA PHE A 352 7.61 10.37 -5.44
C PHE A 352 7.73 10.63 -6.94
N TYR A 353 8.89 10.32 -7.54
CA TYR A 353 9.13 10.57 -8.96
C TYR A 353 8.47 9.53 -9.85
N VAL A 354 8.45 8.25 -9.45
CA VAL A 354 7.92 7.17 -10.30
C VAL A 354 6.39 7.16 -10.30
N LYS A 355 5.72 7.26 -9.16
CA LYS A 355 4.27 7.08 -9.03
C LYS A 355 3.54 8.21 -8.29
N GLY A 356 4.30 9.09 -7.62
CA GLY A 356 3.79 10.23 -6.87
C GLY A 356 3.50 11.45 -7.76
N PRO A 357 3.49 12.66 -7.18
CA PRO A 357 3.29 13.90 -7.94
C PRO A 357 4.38 14.12 -9.00
N GLY A 358 5.63 13.75 -8.69
CA GLY A 358 6.73 13.74 -9.66
C GLY A 358 7.17 15.11 -10.13
N ILE A 359 7.51 15.18 -11.42
CA ILE A 359 8.03 16.36 -12.10
C ILE A 359 6.86 17.16 -12.69
N ALA A 360 6.75 18.45 -12.35
CA ALA A 360 5.64 19.31 -12.74
C ALA A 360 5.49 19.44 -14.26
N GLU A 361 6.61 19.49 -14.99
CA GLU A 361 6.63 19.59 -16.45
C GLU A 361 6.17 18.32 -17.17
N ASP A 362 6.06 17.21 -16.46
CA ASP A 362 5.63 15.91 -16.99
C ASP A 362 4.17 15.56 -16.61
N GLU A 363 3.48 16.41 -15.83
CA GLU A 363 2.05 16.18 -15.56
C GLU A 363 1.21 16.22 -16.86
N PRO A 364 0.18 15.40 -17.01
CA PRO A 364 -0.40 14.44 -16.04
C PRO A 364 0.04 12.98 -16.26
N VAL A 365 1.17 12.72 -16.92
CA VAL A 365 1.57 11.37 -17.36
C VAL A 365 1.62 10.33 -16.24
N ASN A 366 1.99 10.78 -15.04
CA ASN A 366 2.13 9.90 -13.86
C ASN A 366 0.79 9.50 -13.20
N HIS A 367 -0.34 10.13 -13.57
CA HIS A 367 -1.63 9.84 -12.93
C HIS A 367 -2.85 9.77 -13.87
N ALA A 368 -2.75 10.21 -15.13
CA ALA A 368 -3.89 10.22 -16.07
C ALA A 368 -4.53 8.82 -16.24
N MET A 369 -3.76 7.76 -16.09
CA MET A 369 -4.29 6.38 -16.13
C MET A 369 -5.31 6.07 -15.03
N ALA A 370 -5.36 6.86 -13.94
CA ALA A 370 -6.29 6.69 -12.83
C ALA A 370 -7.65 7.40 -13.05
N GLU A 371 -7.82 8.19 -14.11
CA GLU A 371 -9.09 8.87 -14.42
C GLU A 371 -10.29 7.91 -14.54
N GLY A 372 -10.05 6.71 -15.09
CA GLY A 372 -11.08 5.68 -15.20
C GLY A 372 -11.61 5.21 -13.84
N LEU A 373 -10.74 5.17 -12.82
CA LEU A 373 -11.14 4.81 -11.46
C LEU A 373 -12.00 5.92 -10.82
N LEU A 374 -11.65 7.19 -11.03
CA LEU A 374 -12.46 8.32 -10.56
C LEU A 374 -13.86 8.31 -11.20
N LYS A 375 -13.91 8.07 -12.52
CA LYS A 375 -15.18 7.93 -13.24
C LYS A 375 -16.04 6.78 -12.68
N ASP A 376 -15.43 5.60 -12.41
CA ASP A 376 -16.14 4.47 -11.80
C ASP A 376 -16.69 4.84 -10.41
N PHE A 377 -15.97 5.62 -9.60
CA PHE A 377 -16.47 6.08 -8.30
C PHE A 377 -17.75 6.91 -8.43
N PHE A 378 -17.84 7.85 -9.36
CA PHE A 378 -19.05 8.62 -9.61
C PHE A 378 -20.19 7.76 -10.18
N GLU A 379 -19.90 6.90 -11.15
CA GLU A 379 -20.89 6.03 -11.77
C GLU A 379 -21.55 5.05 -10.79
N GLN A 380 -20.80 4.48 -9.86
CA GLN A 380 -21.36 3.55 -8.88
C GLN A 380 -22.36 4.24 -7.94
N ILE A 381 -22.13 5.50 -7.55
CA ILE A 381 -23.10 6.29 -6.78
C ILE A 381 -24.38 6.53 -7.61
N GLN A 382 -24.24 6.92 -8.88
CA GLN A 382 -25.38 7.15 -9.77
C GLN A 382 -26.19 5.86 -9.97
N LYS A 383 -25.53 4.72 -10.24
CA LYS A 383 -26.19 3.42 -10.37
C LYS A 383 -26.95 3.03 -9.12
N THR A 384 -26.37 3.22 -7.93
CA THR A 384 -27.04 2.93 -6.65
C THR A 384 -28.26 3.83 -6.46
N ASN A 385 -28.16 5.11 -6.79
CA ASN A 385 -29.30 6.03 -6.68
C ASN A 385 -30.46 5.69 -7.62
N GLN A 386 -30.15 5.14 -8.79
CA GLN A 386 -31.15 4.74 -9.81
C GLN A 386 -31.67 3.32 -9.57
N SER A 387 -30.98 2.49 -8.79
CA SER A 387 -31.39 1.11 -8.56
C SER A 387 -32.59 0.99 -7.62
N THR A 388 -33.33 -0.10 -7.74
CA THR A 388 -34.44 -0.47 -6.84
C THR A 388 -33.95 -0.74 -5.43
N LEU A 389 -32.68 -1.20 -5.28
CA LEU A 389 -32.07 -1.49 -3.98
C LEU A 389 -31.78 -0.25 -3.14
N ARG A 390 -31.48 0.87 -3.79
CA ARG A 390 -31.15 2.16 -3.17
C ARG A 390 -30.08 2.13 -2.09
N ALA A 391 -29.38 1.02 -1.93
CA ALA A 391 -28.25 0.84 -1.00
C ALA A 391 -27.25 -0.16 -1.57
N GLY A 392 -25.93 0.04 -1.30
CA GLY A 392 -24.88 -0.86 -1.80
C GLY A 392 -23.48 -0.52 -1.33
N ALA A 393 -22.52 -1.39 -1.73
CA ALA A 393 -21.11 -1.17 -1.49
C ALA A 393 -20.27 -1.59 -2.69
N SER A 394 -19.18 -0.86 -2.97
CA SER A 394 -18.20 -1.17 -4.02
C SER A 394 -16.81 -1.28 -3.39
N LEU A 395 -16.29 -2.51 -3.31
CA LEU A 395 -15.05 -2.85 -2.64
C LEU A 395 -13.99 -3.22 -3.66
N ARG A 396 -12.85 -2.52 -3.68
CA ARG A 396 -11.77 -2.68 -4.66
C ARG A 396 -10.43 -2.87 -3.95
N PHE A 397 -9.66 -3.90 -4.36
CA PHE A 397 -8.39 -4.26 -3.70
C PHE A 397 -7.25 -4.26 -4.72
N THR A 398 -6.14 -3.57 -4.37
CA THR A 398 -5.14 -3.20 -5.35
C THR A 398 -3.72 -2.98 -4.75
N HIS A 399 -2.96 -2.00 -5.27
CA HIS A 399 -1.54 -1.74 -5.02
C HIS A 399 -1.29 -0.25 -4.73
N ALA A 400 -0.10 0.09 -4.21
CA ALA A 400 0.32 1.49 -4.03
C ALA A 400 0.32 2.26 -5.35
N GLU A 401 0.68 1.58 -6.45
CA GLU A 401 0.71 2.09 -7.82
C GLU A 401 -0.70 2.44 -8.39
N ILE A 402 -1.74 2.21 -7.60
CA ILE A 402 -3.11 2.64 -7.90
C ILE A 402 -3.54 3.73 -6.92
N ILE A 403 -3.27 3.54 -5.63
CA ILE A 403 -3.65 4.50 -4.57
C ILE A 403 -2.98 5.85 -4.80
N VAL A 404 -1.67 5.87 -5.09
CA VAL A 404 -0.91 7.11 -5.24
C VAL A 404 -1.34 7.91 -6.48
N PRO A 405 -1.40 7.34 -7.70
CA PRO A 405 -1.95 8.05 -8.86
C PRO A 405 -3.42 8.45 -8.69
N PHE A 406 -4.22 7.67 -7.96
CA PHE A 406 -5.60 8.03 -7.67
C PHE A 406 -5.69 9.26 -6.75
N ALA A 407 -4.83 9.35 -5.72
CA ALA A 407 -4.71 10.54 -4.90
C ALA A 407 -4.35 11.79 -5.75
N ASN A 408 -3.45 11.62 -6.73
CA ASN A 408 -3.06 12.71 -7.64
C ASN A 408 -4.23 13.16 -8.53
N VAL A 409 -5.04 12.24 -9.08
CA VAL A 409 -6.26 12.58 -9.84
C VAL A 409 -7.30 13.28 -8.96
N LEU A 410 -7.44 12.85 -7.72
CA LEU A 410 -8.30 13.51 -6.71
C LEU A 410 -7.78 14.89 -6.32
N LYS A 411 -6.53 15.22 -6.61
CA LYS A 411 -5.82 16.45 -6.21
C LYS A 411 -5.96 16.73 -4.71
N ILE A 412 -5.66 15.69 -3.90
CA ILE A 412 -5.73 15.80 -2.44
C ILE A 412 -4.74 16.86 -1.96
N PRO A 413 -5.19 17.90 -1.23
CA PRO A 413 -4.32 18.98 -0.79
C PRO A 413 -3.09 18.50 -0.03
N ALA A 414 -1.95 19.16 -0.23
CA ALA A 414 -0.62 18.89 0.37
C ALA A 414 0.03 17.55 -0.02
N LEU A 415 -0.71 16.56 -0.53
CA LEU A 415 -0.18 15.24 -0.88
C LEU A 415 0.19 15.09 -2.36
N THR A 416 -0.28 16.01 -3.21
CA THR A 416 -0.21 15.87 -4.68
C THR A 416 0.48 17.04 -5.37
N GLN A 417 1.43 17.69 -4.68
CA GLN A 417 2.18 18.82 -5.26
C GLN A 417 3.43 18.30 -5.98
N PRO A 418 3.53 18.45 -7.32
CA PRO A 418 4.71 18.10 -8.07
C PRO A 418 5.83 19.13 -7.82
N LEU A 419 7.06 18.74 -8.15
CA LEU A 419 8.21 19.65 -8.07
C LEU A 419 8.70 20.05 -9.47
N PRO A 420 9.16 21.29 -9.65
CA PRO A 420 9.80 21.70 -10.89
C PRO A 420 11.03 20.83 -11.21
N LEU A 421 11.35 20.68 -12.50
CA LEU A 421 12.49 19.87 -12.96
C LEU A 421 13.82 20.28 -12.31
N ASN A 422 14.02 21.56 -12.05
CA ASN A 422 15.24 22.09 -11.42
C ASN A 422 15.32 21.89 -9.90
N GLN A 423 14.26 21.37 -9.26
CA GLN A 423 14.22 21.11 -7.82
C GLN A 423 14.24 19.60 -7.53
N ASN A 424 15.06 19.18 -6.57
CA ASN A 424 15.07 17.82 -6.08
C ASN A 424 14.10 17.63 -4.91
N TYR A 425 13.50 16.44 -4.87
CA TYR A 425 12.71 16.02 -3.74
C TYR A 425 13.59 15.90 -2.48
N SER A 426 13.05 16.39 -1.38
CA SER A 426 13.57 16.19 -0.03
C SER A 426 12.44 16.36 0.97
N TYR A 427 12.63 15.89 2.19
CA TYR A 427 11.69 16.12 3.28
C TYR A 427 11.53 17.60 3.69
N ALA A 428 12.47 18.44 3.29
CA ALA A 428 12.37 19.89 3.46
C ALA A 428 11.56 20.57 2.33
N SER A 429 11.63 20.06 1.10
CA SER A 429 10.97 20.66 -0.07
C SER A 429 9.56 20.14 -0.35
N SER A 430 9.18 19.00 0.20
CA SER A 430 7.89 18.34 -0.03
C SER A 430 7.30 17.78 1.25
N ALA A 431 6.00 17.88 1.40
CA ALA A 431 5.25 17.21 2.49
C ALA A 431 4.94 15.75 2.18
N TRP A 432 5.25 15.26 0.99
CA TRP A 432 4.98 13.88 0.58
C TRP A 432 5.80 12.89 1.41
N ARG A 433 5.16 11.87 1.99
CA ARG A 433 5.78 10.80 2.77
C ARG A 433 5.09 9.49 2.44
N GLY A 434 5.85 8.48 2.03
CA GLY A 434 5.31 7.17 1.68
C GLY A 434 4.49 6.55 2.80
N GLU A 435 4.94 6.68 4.04
CA GLU A 435 4.27 6.19 5.25
C GLU A 435 2.88 6.81 5.50
N SER A 436 2.66 8.05 5.05
CA SER A 436 1.39 8.75 5.22
C SER A 436 0.48 8.59 4.01
N ILE A 437 1.07 8.47 2.82
CA ILE A 437 0.32 8.44 1.56
C ILE A 437 -0.13 7.04 1.20
N ALA A 438 0.79 6.08 1.23
CA ALA A 438 0.48 4.74 0.79
C ALA A 438 1.12 3.67 1.70
N PRO A 439 0.90 3.67 3.02
CA PRO A 439 1.25 2.52 3.86
C PRO A 439 0.60 1.25 3.32
N PHE A 440 0.95 0.07 3.83
CA PHE A 440 0.17 -1.14 3.55
C PHE A 440 -1.30 -0.89 3.92
N SER A 441 -2.24 -1.52 3.24
CA SER A 441 -3.70 -1.31 3.40
C SER A 441 -4.18 0.14 3.23
N ALA A 442 -3.34 1.04 2.71
CA ALA A 442 -3.75 2.42 2.40
C ALA A 442 -5.03 2.41 1.56
N ASN A 443 -5.94 3.33 1.85
CA ASN A 443 -7.25 3.30 1.24
C ASN A 443 -7.87 4.67 1.01
N VAL A 444 -8.74 4.72 0.01
CA VAL A 444 -9.66 5.82 -0.24
C VAL A 444 -11.08 5.29 -0.13
N GLN A 445 -11.90 5.95 0.68
CA GLN A 445 -13.30 5.58 0.87
C GLN A 445 -14.20 6.80 0.61
N TRP A 446 -15.34 6.56 -0.07
CA TRP A 446 -16.39 7.56 -0.23
C TRP A 446 -17.66 7.02 0.39
N ASP A 447 -18.19 7.71 1.41
CA ASP A 447 -19.48 7.44 2.00
C ASP A 447 -20.51 8.38 1.40
N THR A 448 -21.60 7.84 0.85
CA THR A 448 -22.67 8.60 0.19
C THR A 448 -23.94 8.51 1.01
N PHE A 449 -24.58 9.66 1.20
CA PHE A 449 -25.82 9.77 1.97
C PHE A 449 -26.90 10.46 1.14
N ARG A 450 -28.17 10.18 1.43
CA ARG A 450 -29.32 10.77 0.75
C ARG A 450 -30.38 11.17 1.77
N ASN A 451 -31.03 12.31 1.54
CA ASN A 451 -32.20 12.76 2.33
C ASN A 451 -33.53 12.32 1.70
N SER A 452 -34.64 12.59 2.39
CA SER A 452 -35.99 12.26 1.92
C SER A 452 -36.40 12.99 0.64
N GLN A 453 -35.77 14.12 0.30
CA GLN A 453 -35.98 14.91 -0.90
C GLN A 453 -35.15 14.43 -2.10
N GLY A 454 -34.32 13.40 -1.92
CA GLY A 454 -33.46 12.84 -2.96
C GLY A 454 -32.11 13.54 -3.14
N SER A 455 -31.81 14.59 -2.35
CA SER A 455 -30.49 15.24 -2.37
C SER A 455 -29.44 14.30 -1.83
N MET A 456 -28.28 14.25 -2.50
CA MET A 456 -27.15 13.39 -2.13
C MET A 456 -25.94 14.20 -1.70
N ILE A 457 -25.25 13.71 -0.67
CA ILE A 457 -23.96 14.22 -0.20
C ILE A 457 -22.93 13.11 -0.12
N VAL A 458 -21.66 13.47 -0.28
CA VAL A 458 -20.52 12.54 -0.26
C VAL A 458 -19.47 13.07 0.71
N ARG A 459 -18.88 12.15 1.49
CA ARG A 459 -17.69 12.39 2.30
C ARG A 459 -16.57 11.48 1.82
N MET A 460 -15.35 12.01 1.71
CA MET A 460 -14.15 11.24 1.40
C MET A 460 -13.33 10.99 2.66
N LEU A 461 -12.86 9.75 2.81
CA LEU A 461 -11.82 9.36 3.77
C LEU A 461 -10.58 8.92 3.00
N TYR A 462 -9.41 9.40 3.39
CA TYR A 462 -8.11 8.94 2.91
C TYR A 462 -7.33 8.35 4.09
N ASN A 463 -6.96 7.08 4.02
CA ASN A 463 -6.41 6.32 5.14
C ASN A 463 -7.26 6.46 6.43
N GLU A 464 -8.57 6.38 6.25
CA GLU A 464 -9.58 6.55 7.31
C GLU A 464 -9.50 7.91 8.03
N LYS A 465 -9.02 8.95 7.33
CA LYS A 465 -9.06 10.35 7.77
C LYS A 465 -9.98 11.15 6.86
N GLU A 466 -10.90 11.92 7.44
CA GLU A 466 -11.73 12.86 6.69
C GLU A 466 -10.85 13.81 5.88
N THR A 467 -11.07 13.82 4.58
CA THR A 467 -10.20 14.51 3.62
C THR A 467 -11.04 15.32 2.65
N ASN A 468 -10.63 16.55 2.41
CA ASN A 468 -11.28 17.41 1.42
C ASN A 468 -11.00 16.92 -0.01
N PHE A 469 -12.00 17.06 -0.89
CA PHE A 469 -11.76 17.03 -2.32
C PHE A 469 -10.91 18.23 -2.77
N LYS A 470 -10.53 18.26 -4.05
CA LYS A 470 -9.70 19.36 -4.58
C LYS A 470 -10.24 20.74 -4.20
N PRO A 471 -9.37 21.73 -3.92
CA PRO A 471 -9.80 23.05 -3.45
C PRO A 471 -10.80 23.76 -4.37
N GLN A 472 -10.72 23.52 -5.68
CA GLN A 472 -11.64 24.09 -6.69
C GLN A 472 -13.09 23.63 -6.46
N CYS A 473 -13.32 22.54 -5.74
CA CYS A 473 -14.65 22.02 -5.43
C CYS A 473 -15.19 22.52 -4.06
N ASN A 474 -14.51 23.45 -3.38
CA ASN A 474 -14.95 23.94 -2.06
C ASN A 474 -16.35 24.58 -2.09
N SER A 475 -16.80 25.12 -3.22
CA SER A 475 -18.16 25.62 -3.40
C SER A 475 -19.24 24.51 -3.33
N ALA A 476 -18.83 23.24 -3.48
CA ALA A 476 -19.75 22.09 -3.34
C ALA A 476 -19.93 21.64 -1.89
N LYS A 477 -19.16 22.15 -0.91
CA LYS A 477 -19.27 21.83 0.51
C LYS A 477 -20.63 22.31 1.07
N LEU A 478 -21.14 21.60 2.07
CA LEU A 478 -22.35 22.03 2.79
C LEU A 478 -22.12 23.32 3.60
N HIS A 479 -20.94 23.48 4.17
CA HIS A 479 -20.42 24.70 4.80
C HIS A 479 -18.89 24.70 4.76
N PRO A 480 -18.20 25.83 4.96
CA PRO A 480 -16.76 25.96 4.72
C PRO A 480 -15.88 24.92 5.44
N GLN A 481 -16.25 24.47 6.64
CA GLN A 481 -15.50 23.50 7.44
C GLN A 481 -15.96 22.05 7.22
N SER A 482 -17.07 21.82 6.49
CA SER A 482 -17.62 20.49 6.29
C SER A 482 -16.72 19.60 5.43
N TYR A 483 -16.71 18.32 5.74
CA TYR A 483 -16.18 17.25 4.87
C TYR A 483 -17.27 16.64 3.98
N PHE A 484 -18.54 17.07 4.11
CA PHE A 484 -19.62 16.67 3.22
C PHE A 484 -19.76 17.63 2.04
N TYR A 485 -19.90 17.08 0.86
CA TYR A 485 -20.04 17.79 -0.41
C TYR A 485 -21.36 17.41 -1.10
N SER A 486 -22.05 18.37 -1.70
CA SER A 486 -23.15 18.07 -2.62
C SER A 486 -22.67 17.22 -3.77
N PHE A 487 -23.27 16.04 -3.98
CA PHE A 487 -22.84 15.10 -5.01
C PHE A 487 -22.94 15.68 -6.42
N ASN A 488 -24.04 16.35 -6.75
CA ASN A 488 -24.24 16.95 -8.06
C ASN A 488 -23.24 18.08 -8.34
N ALA A 489 -22.97 18.95 -7.36
CA ALA A 489 -22.01 20.01 -7.49
C ALA A 489 -20.56 19.45 -7.61
N LEU A 490 -20.28 18.35 -6.93
CA LEU A 490 -18.98 17.67 -6.99
C LEU A 490 -18.73 17.06 -8.39
N ILE A 491 -19.72 16.38 -8.98
CA ILE A 491 -19.64 15.87 -10.36
C ILE A 491 -19.36 17.03 -11.32
N THR A 492 -20.13 18.11 -11.24
CA THR A 492 -19.93 19.30 -12.10
C THR A 492 -18.51 19.85 -11.98
N CYS A 493 -18.01 19.94 -10.73
CA CYS A 493 -16.64 20.42 -10.47
C CYS A 493 -15.55 19.53 -11.09
N TYR A 494 -15.74 18.20 -11.12
CA TYR A 494 -14.76 17.28 -11.75
C TYR A 494 -14.96 17.13 -13.26
N SER A 495 -16.13 17.47 -13.80
CA SER A 495 -16.42 17.42 -15.25
C SER A 495 -16.00 18.69 -16.00
N ALA A 496 -15.78 19.80 -15.30
CA ALA A 496 -15.42 21.11 -15.86
C ALA A 496 -13.92 21.25 -16.18
N GLN A 497 -13.20 20.15 -16.36
CA GLN A 497 -11.75 20.13 -16.66
C GLN A 497 -11.43 19.56 -18.02
#